data_0d8182e81d0c9d467e1eb470fe0c4c72
#
_entry.id   0d8182e81d0c9d467e1eb470fe0c4c72
#
_cell.length_a   1.000
_cell.length_b   1.000
_cell.length_c   1.000
_cell.angle_alpha   90.00
_cell.angle_beta   90.00
_cell.angle_gamma   90.00
#
_symmetry.space_group_name_H-M   'P 1'
#
loop_
_entity.id
_entity.type
_entity.pdbx_description
1 polymer ?
#
loop_
_entity_poly.entity_id
_entity_poly.type
_entity_poly.pdbx_seq_one_letter_code
_entity_poly.pdbx_strand_id
1 'polypeptide(L)'
;MPRYAAIDIGSNSVRMEAAEIVPGELPRVLASDREVTRLGESVFRYGSVSEEAMTSTCAVLARMAGLYRRLDVVGVRAVATSAIRDTRNRREFLQRASEAAGAQVETISGREEARLIHLGVESSWPQTGKRVLMVDIGGGSAEIIAAGDGVLREAFSRPLGAVRLYENFLKDDPPTPRQLHQLHEYIGEKLSTAVRRLAGWKCDRGVATSATAAAVAYAVARIPRAKREDIDRLRVSTAQVRRLYATLAGLNLAGRRKVAGIGPRRAEIVVPGVAVLLDFMQAFRLPAVYYSRAGVRDGIIADLAARNVGAELSRLSRDQRREVESMGRRYGVALDHARKVANIANLLFTALQPLHQLPPACGKLLEAAAYLLDVGHYISGSSHHKHSYYVVSNSDMPGFTERERLLIAHLCRYHRRNMPSPVHAAYQSLPAEEKRMLLAMIPLLRLADNLDRSHERRIDNLECRLREGEVALQVTSHGDIDLEQWGAEQAGEVFRQVYGRQIVLTKARETRGSRPCPCASMPGAKRRRCLTGWPSRRGLRRSPPRPARFTICAWPSAV
;
A
#
# COMPACT_ATOMS: atom_id res chain seq x y z
N MET A 1 -23.79 2.70 -5.52
CA MET A 1 -22.43 3.19 -5.25
C MET A 1 -21.67 2.14 -4.46
N PRO A 2 -20.37 1.93 -4.67
CA PRO A 2 -19.63 0.89 -3.98
C PRO A 2 -19.50 1.21 -2.49
N ARG A 3 -19.67 0.19 -1.65
CA ARG A 3 -19.56 0.27 -0.19
C ARG A 3 -18.42 -0.62 0.28
N TYR A 4 -17.61 -0.12 1.20
CA TYR A 4 -16.46 -0.83 1.72
C TYR A 4 -16.51 -0.85 3.24
N ALA A 5 -15.92 -1.89 3.83
CA ALA A 5 -15.74 -1.99 5.27
C ALA A 5 -14.27 -2.13 5.66
N ALA A 6 -13.87 -1.37 6.65
CA ALA A 6 -12.54 -1.42 7.27
C ALA A 6 -12.66 -1.92 8.70
N ILE A 7 -11.85 -2.91 9.08
CA ILE A 7 -11.69 -3.39 10.46
C ILE A 7 -10.26 -3.19 10.88
N ASP A 8 -10.06 -2.45 11.97
CA ASP A 8 -8.76 -2.19 12.61
C ASP A 8 -8.73 -2.90 13.98
N ILE A 9 -7.91 -3.94 14.10
CA ILE A 9 -7.70 -4.70 15.34
C ILE A 9 -6.43 -4.14 16.00
N GLY A 10 -6.64 -3.11 16.82
CA GLY A 10 -5.55 -2.46 17.56
C GLY A 10 -5.26 -3.11 18.90
N SER A 11 -4.12 -2.75 19.49
CA SER A 11 -3.69 -3.26 20.81
C SER A 11 -4.65 -2.90 21.97
N ASN A 12 -5.43 -1.83 21.85
CA ASN A 12 -6.36 -1.39 22.90
C ASN A 12 -7.83 -1.61 22.53
N SER A 13 -8.19 -1.55 21.26
CA SER A 13 -9.58 -1.61 20.81
C SER A 13 -9.68 -2.12 19.39
N VAL A 14 -10.76 -2.80 19.08
CA VAL A 14 -11.19 -3.13 17.72
C VAL A 14 -12.15 -2.05 17.24
N ARG A 15 -12.02 -1.66 15.98
CA ARG A 15 -12.83 -0.64 15.35
C ARG A 15 -13.27 -1.10 13.98
N MET A 16 -14.50 -0.83 13.62
CA MET A 16 -15.03 -1.05 12.28
C MET A 16 -15.64 0.25 11.74
N GLU A 17 -15.53 0.45 10.44
CA GLU A 17 -16.22 1.49 9.72
C GLU A 17 -16.65 0.95 8.35
N ALA A 18 -17.90 1.20 7.99
CA ALA A 18 -18.40 0.94 6.65
C ALA A 18 -18.82 2.26 6.01
N ALA A 19 -18.36 2.51 4.79
CA ALA A 19 -18.63 3.75 4.07
C ALA A 19 -18.99 3.49 2.59
N GLU A 20 -19.82 4.37 2.06
CA GLU A 20 -20.14 4.47 0.64
C GLU A 20 -19.25 5.50 -0.03
N ILE A 21 -18.72 5.17 -1.19
CA ILE A 21 -17.81 6.04 -1.94
C ILE A 21 -18.52 6.62 -3.14
N VAL A 22 -18.53 7.95 -3.19
CA VAL A 22 -19.02 8.74 -4.31
C VAL A 22 -17.82 9.43 -4.96
N PRO A 23 -17.58 9.27 -6.28
CA PRO A 23 -16.47 9.94 -6.94
C PRO A 23 -16.54 11.47 -6.76
N GLY A 24 -15.44 12.06 -6.28
CA GLY A 24 -15.36 13.52 -6.05
C GLY A 24 -15.90 14.01 -4.72
N GLU A 25 -16.47 13.14 -3.88
CA GLU A 25 -16.97 13.47 -2.54
C GLU A 25 -16.16 12.78 -1.44
N LEU A 26 -16.31 13.27 -0.21
CA LEU A 26 -15.78 12.57 0.96
C LEU A 26 -16.58 11.27 1.21
N PRO A 27 -15.93 10.20 1.73
CA PRO A 27 -16.61 8.97 2.07
C PRO A 27 -17.81 9.21 3.00
N ARG A 28 -18.97 8.66 2.65
CA ARG A 28 -20.15 8.72 3.50
C ARG A 28 -20.19 7.53 4.45
N VAL A 29 -19.91 7.77 5.73
CA VAL A 29 -19.96 6.73 6.75
C VAL A 29 -21.41 6.23 6.93
N LEU A 30 -21.62 4.94 6.74
CA LEU A 30 -22.92 4.26 6.88
C LEU A 30 -23.08 3.59 8.24
N ALA A 31 -21.99 3.03 8.77
CA ALA A 31 -21.94 2.43 10.09
C ALA A 31 -20.54 2.51 10.67
N SER A 32 -20.46 2.65 11.97
CA SER A 32 -19.21 2.53 12.73
C SER A 32 -19.45 1.79 14.04
N ASP A 33 -18.48 0.97 14.44
CA ASP A 33 -18.49 0.28 15.74
C ASP A 33 -17.11 0.28 16.35
N ARG A 34 -17.06 0.32 17.69
CA ARG A 34 -15.81 0.33 18.45
C ARG A 34 -15.98 -0.36 19.78
N GLU A 35 -15.07 -1.30 20.08
CA GLU A 35 -15.00 -1.93 21.40
C GLU A 35 -13.56 -1.97 21.93
N VAL A 36 -13.42 -1.85 23.24
CA VAL A 36 -12.13 -1.93 23.94
C VAL A 36 -11.90 -3.38 24.38
N THR A 37 -10.99 -4.06 23.71
CA THR A 37 -10.68 -5.49 23.93
C THR A 37 -9.37 -5.71 24.69
N ARG A 38 -8.51 -4.67 24.81
CA ARG A 38 -7.24 -4.69 25.56
C ARG A 38 -6.27 -5.81 25.17
N LEU A 39 -6.27 -6.23 23.91
CA LEU A 39 -5.36 -7.27 23.41
C LEU A 39 -3.89 -7.04 23.81
N GLY A 40 -3.46 -5.77 23.80
CA GLY A 40 -2.08 -5.40 24.13
C GLY A 40 -1.70 -5.66 25.58
N GLU A 41 -2.63 -5.67 26.53
CA GLU A 41 -2.33 -5.88 27.94
C GLU A 41 -1.67 -7.24 28.18
N SER A 42 -2.30 -8.33 27.74
CA SER A 42 -1.73 -9.67 27.88
C SER A 42 -0.48 -9.87 27.03
N VAL A 43 -0.45 -9.30 25.81
CA VAL A 43 0.71 -9.44 24.90
C VAL A 43 1.94 -8.74 25.46
N PHE A 44 1.82 -7.50 25.95
CA PHE A 44 2.99 -6.75 26.43
C PHE A 44 3.48 -7.20 27.80
N ARG A 45 2.63 -7.86 28.60
CA ARG A 45 3.03 -8.49 29.86
C ARG A 45 3.59 -9.90 29.69
N TYR A 46 2.95 -10.73 28.88
CA TYR A 46 3.19 -12.18 28.83
C TYR A 46 3.66 -12.70 27.47
N GLY A 47 3.67 -11.85 26.43
CA GLY A 47 4.07 -12.21 25.08
C GLY A 47 3.04 -13.01 24.28
N SER A 48 1.81 -13.15 24.77
CA SER A 48 0.72 -13.92 24.13
C SER A 48 -0.63 -13.25 24.35
N VAL A 49 -1.53 -13.38 23.40
CA VAL A 49 -2.94 -13.04 23.58
C VAL A 49 -3.55 -14.08 24.53
N SER A 50 -4.20 -13.64 25.61
CA SER A 50 -4.91 -14.54 26.53
C SER A 50 -6.17 -15.09 25.86
N GLU A 51 -6.61 -16.28 26.30
CA GLU A 51 -7.83 -16.92 25.77
C GLU A 51 -9.07 -16.05 25.97
N GLU A 52 -9.16 -15.37 27.09
CA GLU A 52 -10.24 -14.43 27.39
C GLU A 52 -10.27 -13.25 26.42
N ALA A 53 -9.09 -12.61 26.17
CA ALA A 53 -8.98 -11.51 25.22
C ALA A 53 -9.25 -11.97 23.79
N MET A 54 -8.84 -13.18 23.43
CA MET A 54 -9.10 -13.79 22.12
C MET A 54 -10.60 -14.01 21.91
N THR A 55 -11.26 -14.68 22.85
CA THR A 55 -12.70 -14.96 22.79
C THR A 55 -13.53 -13.67 22.75
N SER A 56 -13.20 -12.70 23.61
CA SER A 56 -13.87 -11.39 23.61
C SER A 56 -13.70 -10.66 22.28
N THR A 57 -12.50 -10.69 21.72
CA THR A 57 -12.23 -10.05 20.41
C THR A 57 -12.99 -10.73 19.28
N CYS A 58 -13.03 -12.06 19.25
CA CYS A 58 -13.80 -12.80 18.24
C CYS A 58 -15.31 -12.49 18.33
N ALA A 59 -15.88 -12.38 19.54
CA ALA A 59 -17.27 -11.99 19.73
C ALA A 59 -17.55 -10.57 19.17
N VAL A 60 -16.63 -9.63 19.39
CA VAL A 60 -16.71 -8.27 18.82
C VAL A 60 -16.64 -8.31 17.29
N LEU A 61 -15.72 -9.09 16.72
CA LEU A 61 -15.57 -9.22 15.26
C LEU A 61 -16.82 -9.84 14.62
N ALA A 62 -17.42 -10.86 15.23
CA ALA A 62 -18.67 -11.46 14.75
C ALA A 62 -19.83 -10.45 14.75
N ARG A 63 -19.94 -9.63 15.81
CA ARG A 63 -20.91 -8.53 15.86
C ARG A 63 -20.70 -7.52 14.74
N MET A 64 -19.46 -7.08 14.52
CA MET A 64 -19.10 -6.14 13.45
C MET A 64 -19.36 -6.73 12.06
N ALA A 65 -19.11 -8.04 11.88
CA ALA A 65 -19.43 -8.76 10.65
C ALA A 65 -20.95 -8.73 10.35
N GLY A 66 -21.78 -8.88 11.36
CA GLY A 66 -23.23 -8.75 11.23
C GLY A 66 -23.66 -7.35 10.77
N LEU A 67 -22.93 -6.29 11.16
CA LEU A 67 -23.24 -4.91 10.72
C LEU A 67 -22.90 -4.70 9.25
N TYR A 68 -21.66 -4.97 8.82
CA TYR A 68 -21.27 -4.65 7.45
C TYR A 68 -21.89 -5.59 6.40
N ARG A 69 -22.24 -6.83 6.75
CA ARG A 69 -22.98 -7.74 5.84
C ARG A 69 -24.36 -7.21 5.45
N ARG A 70 -25.04 -6.51 6.36
CA ARG A 70 -26.35 -5.87 6.09
C ARG A 70 -26.24 -4.66 5.16
N LEU A 71 -25.03 -4.19 4.91
CA LEU A 71 -24.79 -3.00 4.08
C LEU A 71 -24.34 -3.36 2.66
N ASP A 72 -24.36 -4.64 2.27
CA ASP A 72 -23.95 -5.14 0.94
C ASP A 72 -22.60 -4.57 0.50
N VAL A 73 -21.60 -4.60 1.39
CA VAL A 73 -20.26 -4.09 1.07
C VAL A 73 -19.61 -4.96 0.00
N VAL A 74 -19.00 -4.32 -1.01
CA VAL A 74 -18.31 -4.99 -2.12
C VAL A 74 -16.86 -5.39 -1.78
N GLY A 75 -16.33 -4.87 -0.67
CA GLY A 75 -14.99 -5.21 -0.19
C GLY A 75 -14.83 -4.95 1.29
N VAL A 76 -14.15 -5.89 1.97
CA VAL A 76 -13.79 -5.80 3.39
C VAL A 76 -12.30 -5.99 3.52
N ARG A 77 -11.64 -5.14 4.30
CA ARG A 77 -10.24 -5.34 4.71
C ARG A 77 -10.14 -5.27 6.22
N ALA A 78 -9.69 -6.37 6.83
CA ALA A 78 -9.48 -6.48 8.26
C ALA A 78 -7.98 -6.57 8.55
N VAL A 79 -7.45 -5.62 9.33
CA VAL A 79 -6.03 -5.55 9.66
C VAL A 79 -5.81 -5.66 11.15
N ALA A 80 -4.74 -6.34 11.54
CA ALA A 80 -4.27 -6.42 12.91
C ALA A 80 -2.88 -5.76 13.02
N THR A 81 -2.68 -4.99 14.08
CA THR A 81 -1.52 -4.12 14.23
C THR A 81 -0.55 -4.60 15.31
N SER A 82 0.08 -3.71 16.04
CA SER A 82 1.25 -3.94 16.90
C SER A 82 1.13 -5.12 17.87
N ALA A 83 0.02 -5.30 18.61
CA ALA A 83 -0.10 -6.42 19.55
C ALA A 83 0.00 -7.78 18.83
N ILE A 84 -0.66 -7.89 17.67
CA ILE A 84 -0.67 -9.14 16.92
C ILE A 84 0.65 -9.35 16.14
N ARG A 85 1.37 -8.27 15.79
CA ARG A 85 2.75 -8.41 15.29
C ARG A 85 3.69 -9.07 16.30
N ASP A 86 3.50 -8.76 17.57
CA ASP A 86 4.45 -9.10 18.64
C ASP A 86 4.07 -10.40 19.41
N THR A 87 2.86 -10.93 19.21
CA THR A 87 2.39 -12.11 19.95
C THR A 87 2.95 -13.44 19.43
N ARG A 88 3.21 -14.38 20.34
CA ARG A 88 3.66 -15.74 20.00
C ARG A 88 2.56 -16.61 19.39
N ASN A 89 1.32 -16.45 19.81
CA ASN A 89 0.17 -17.21 19.30
C ASN A 89 -0.57 -16.50 18.14
N ARG A 90 0.18 -15.76 17.30
CA ARG A 90 -0.36 -14.96 16.18
C ARG A 90 -1.19 -15.80 15.21
N ARG A 91 -0.70 -17.01 14.85
CA ARG A 91 -1.36 -17.85 13.85
C ARG A 91 -2.77 -18.29 14.32
N GLU A 92 -2.88 -18.72 15.55
CA GLU A 92 -4.14 -19.10 16.18
C GLU A 92 -5.12 -17.93 16.24
N PHE A 93 -4.63 -16.77 16.71
CA PHE A 93 -5.43 -15.55 16.75
C PHE A 93 -5.98 -15.18 15.37
N LEU A 94 -5.12 -15.13 14.34
CA LEU A 94 -5.53 -14.75 12.98
C LEU A 94 -6.55 -15.70 12.39
N GLN A 95 -6.43 -17.00 12.63
CA GLN A 95 -7.40 -17.99 12.20
C GLN A 95 -8.77 -17.72 12.82
N ARG A 96 -8.85 -17.68 14.16
CA ARG A 96 -10.12 -17.47 14.89
C ARG A 96 -10.73 -16.10 14.58
N ALA A 97 -9.90 -15.06 14.48
CA ALA A 97 -10.35 -13.72 14.14
C ALA A 97 -10.92 -13.64 12.71
N SER A 98 -10.31 -14.35 11.74
CA SER A 98 -10.78 -14.40 10.36
C SER A 98 -12.13 -15.13 10.24
N GLU A 99 -12.27 -16.24 10.95
CA GLU A 99 -13.54 -16.99 11.03
C GLU A 99 -14.66 -16.10 11.62
N ALA A 100 -14.38 -15.42 12.73
CA ALA A 100 -15.33 -14.54 13.40
C ALA A 100 -15.69 -13.30 12.56
N ALA A 101 -14.70 -12.69 11.94
CA ALA A 101 -14.92 -11.55 11.04
C ALA A 101 -15.62 -11.96 9.73
N GLY A 102 -15.53 -13.23 9.30
CA GLY A 102 -16.00 -13.67 7.97
C GLY A 102 -15.24 -13.00 6.83
N ALA A 103 -14.02 -12.57 7.09
CA ALA A 103 -13.07 -11.97 6.16
C ALA A 103 -11.66 -12.27 6.65
N GLN A 104 -10.70 -12.39 5.73
CA GLN A 104 -9.31 -12.62 6.12
C GLN A 104 -8.78 -11.46 6.95
N VAL A 105 -8.28 -11.77 8.16
CA VAL A 105 -7.54 -10.82 9.00
C VAL A 105 -6.06 -10.96 8.69
N GLU A 106 -5.44 -9.88 8.24
CA GLU A 106 -4.00 -9.83 7.96
C GLU A 106 -3.24 -9.00 9.00
N THR A 107 -2.02 -9.40 9.33
CA THR A 107 -1.14 -8.56 10.14
C THR A 107 -0.39 -7.60 9.24
N ILE A 108 -0.56 -6.31 9.42
CA ILE A 108 0.15 -5.29 8.65
C ILE A 108 1.43 -4.84 9.35
N SER A 109 2.44 -4.47 8.56
CA SER A 109 3.66 -3.86 9.09
C SER A 109 3.41 -2.45 9.61
N GLY A 110 4.34 -1.94 10.43
CA GLY A 110 4.25 -0.55 10.88
C GLY A 110 4.39 0.48 9.75
N ARG A 111 5.08 0.13 8.64
CA ARG A 111 5.16 1.00 7.45
C ARG A 111 3.83 1.02 6.68
N GLU A 112 3.16 -0.12 6.56
CA GLU A 112 1.83 -0.19 5.96
C GLU A 112 0.79 0.53 6.84
N GLU A 113 0.86 0.36 8.17
CA GLU A 113 0.02 1.10 9.11
C GLU A 113 0.19 2.63 8.92
N ALA A 114 1.45 3.11 8.86
CA ALA A 114 1.76 4.50 8.59
C ALA A 114 1.27 4.98 7.21
N ARG A 115 1.38 4.15 6.16
CA ARG A 115 0.84 4.46 4.83
C ARG A 115 -0.67 4.63 4.85
N LEU A 116 -1.37 3.74 5.54
CA LEU A 116 -2.82 3.81 5.66
C LEU A 116 -3.26 5.05 6.46
N ILE A 117 -2.55 5.39 7.56
CA ILE A 117 -2.81 6.62 8.30
C ILE A 117 -2.63 7.85 7.41
N HIS A 118 -1.53 7.92 6.67
CA HIS A 118 -1.27 9.00 5.72
C HIS A 118 -2.40 9.11 4.69
N LEU A 119 -2.79 8.00 4.07
CA LEU A 119 -3.86 7.96 3.07
C LEU A 119 -5.21 8.40 3.65
N GLY A 120 -5.53 8.00 4.89
CA GLY A 120 -6.74 8.41 5.60
C GLY A 120 -6.77 9.91 5.88
N VAL A 121 -5.66 10.47 6.38
CA VAL A 121 -5.55 11.92 6.62
C VAL A 121 -5.63 12.68 5.29
N GLU A 122 -4.90 12.24 4.25
CA GLU A 122 -4.87 12.91 2.95
C GLU A 122 -6.24 12.90 2.26
N SER A 123 -6.97 11.78 2.33
CA SER A 123 -8.30 11.67 1.73
C SER A 123 -9.35 12.57 2.39
N SER A 124 -9.23 12.80 3.71
CA SER A 124 -10.16 13.64 4.47
C SER A 124 -9.73 15.12 4.55
N TRP A 125 -8.44 15.36 4.47
CA TRP A 125 -7.84 16.68 4.57
C TRP A 125 -6.57 16.79 3.70
N PRO A 126 -6.73 17.06 2.39
CA PRO A 126 -5.60 17.17 1.48
C PRO A 126 -4.53 18.18 1.93
N GLN A 127 -3.28 17.80 1.84
CA GLN A 127 -2.11 18.57 2.30
C GLN A 127 -1.29 19.13 1.13
N THR A 128 -1.95 19.48 0.02
CA THR A 128 -1.30 20.02 -1.17
C THR A 128 -0.44 21.24 -0.86
N GLY A 129 0.76 21.33 -1.40
CA GLY A 129 1.71 22.43 -1.20
C GLY A 129 2.32 22.49 0.21
N LYS A 130 2.15 21.46 1.05
CA LYS A 130 2.63 21.47 2.44
C LYS A 130 3.52 20.26 2.75
N ARG A 131 4.53 20.52 3.57
CA ARG A 131 5.32 19.47 4.23
C ARG A 131 4.72 19.24 5.62
N VAL A 132 4.22 18.04 5.81
CA VAL A 132 3.48 17.65 7.01
C VAL A 132 4.27 16.61 7.78
N LEU A 133 4.27 16.74 9.09
CA LEU A 133 4.74 15.72 10.00
C LEU A 133 3.55 15.23 10.81
N MET A 134 3.24 13.94 10.69
CA MET A 134 2.09 13.32 11.36
C MET A 134 2.58 12.37 12.45
N VAL A 135 1.79 12.24 13.51
CA VAL A 135 1.96 11.21 14.55
C VAL A 135 0.63 10.55 14.86
N ASP A 136 0.62 9.22 14.83
CA ASP A 136 -0.46 8.39 15.39
C ASP A 136 0.06 7.66 16.63
N ILE A 137 -0.60 7.84 17.78
CA ILE A 137 -0.19 7.18 19.02
C ILE A 137 -1.25 6.15 19.38
N GLY A 138 -1.01 4.93 18.94
CA GLY A 138 -1.85 3.78 19.19
C GLY A 138 -1.71 3.18 20.59
N GLY A 139 -2.16 1.92 20.72
CA GLY A 139 -2.00 1.17 21.97
C GLY A 139 -0.62 0.55 22.13
N GLY A 140 -0.05 -0.01 21.05
CA GLY A 140 1.21 -0.75 21.08
C GLY A 140 2.37 -0.06 20.37
N SER A 141 2.09 0.78 19.37
CA SER A 141 3.08 1.54 18.59
C SER A 141 2.69 3.01 18.46
N ALA A 142 3.62 3.81 17.97
CA ALA A 142 3.37 5.14 17.43
C ALA A 142 4.02 5.24 16.04
N GLU A 143 3.26 5.72 15.07
CA GLU A 143 3.67 5.94 13.70
C GLU A 143 4.03 7.41 13.51
N ILE A 144 5.25 7.66 12.97
CA ILE A 144 5.77 8.99 12.65
C ILE A 144 5.90 9.06 11.13
N ILE A 145 5.24 10.04 10.52
CA ILE A 145 5.03 10.09 9.07
C ILE A 145 5.40 11.47 8.56
N ALA A 146 6.36 11.54 7.64
CA ALA A 146 6.68 12.75 6.91
C ALA A 146 6.11 12.68 5.49
N ALA A 147 5.29 13.65 5.12
CA ALA A 147 4.68 13.74 3.80
C ALA A 147 4.86 15.15 3.21
N GLY A 148 4.99 15.24 1.90
CA GLY A 148 5.08 16.50 1.18
C GLY A 148 4.28 16.45 -0.11
N ASP A 149 3.46 17.46 -0.34
CA ASP A 149 2.54 17.54 -1.48
C ASP A 149 1.60 16.34 -1.60
N GLY A 150 1.04 15.89 -0.47
CA GLY A 150 0.17 14.71 -0.41
C GLY A 150 0.91 13.39 -0.65
N VAL A 151 2.23 13.38 -0.70
CA VAL A 151 3.05 12.20 -0.96
C VAL A 151 3.82 11.78 0.27
N LEU A 152 3.66 10.52 0.68
CA LEU A 152 4.46 9.89 1.74
C LEU A 152 5.95 9.91 1.36
N ARG A 153 6.80 10.43 2.24
CA ARG A 153 8.25 10.53 2.05
C ARG A 153 9.01 9.57 2.96
N GLU A 154 8.73 9.62 4.26
CA GLU A 154 9.34 8.75 5.27
C GLU A 154 8.27 8.29 6.25
N ALA A 155 8.40 7.08 6.74
CA ALA A 155 7.51 6.49 7.74
C ALA A 155 8.30 5.64 8.74
N PHE A 156 8.00 5.83 10.01
CA PHE A 156 8.60 5.09 11.12
C PHE A 156 7.51 4.58 12.04
N SER A 157 7.54 3.30 12.38
CA SER A 157 6.76 2.75 13.48
C SER A 157 7.68 2.48 14.65
N ARG A 158 7.28 2.90 15.84
CA ARG A 158 8.07 2.76 17.07
C ARG A 158 7.23 2.12 18.18
N PRO A 159 7.83 1.34 19.09
CA PRO A 159 7.13 0.69 20.21
C PRO A 159 6.77 1.73 21.31
N LEU A 160 6.05 2.79 20.92
CA LEU A 160 5.69 3.95 21.74
C LEU A 160 4.17 4.06 21.97
N GLY A 161 3.44 2.93 21.88
CA GLY A 161 2.00 2.93 22.15
C GLY A 161 1.66 3.06 23.64
N ALA A 162 0.53 3.72 23.91
CA ALA A 162 0.14 4.10 25.27
C ALA A 162 -0.07 2.91 26.23
N VAL A 163 -0.61 1.78 25.75
CA VAL A 163 -0.78 0.55 26.55
C VAL A 163 0.57 -0.07 26.86
N ARG A 164 1.42 -0.25 25.83
CA ARG A 164 2.77 -0.80 25.99
C ARG A 164 3.58 -0.02 27.01
N LEU A 165 3.59 1.28 26.92
CA LEU A 165 4.37 2.15 27.82
C LEU A 165 3.80 2.14 29.24
N TYR A 166 2.48 2.08 29.38
CA TYR A 166 1.83 1.92 30.67
C TYR A 166 2.27 0.63 31.34
N GLU A 167 2.16 -0.51 30.62
CA GLU A 167 2.53 -1.80 31.14
C GLU A 167 4.01 -1.94 31.51
N ASN A 168 4.88 -1.26 30.80
CA ASN A 168 6.32 -1.39 31.02
C ASN A 168 6.86 -0.44 32.07
N PHE A 169 6.33 0.78 32.18
CA PHE A 169 6.95 1.85 32.96
C PHE A 169 6.13 2.34 34.15
N LEU A 170 4.80 2.32 34.09
CA LEU A 170 3.96 2.97 35.09
C LEU A 170 3.27 1.95 35.99
N LYS A 171 3.89 1.67 37.15
CA LYS A 171 3.41 0.70 38.12
C LYS A 171 2.68 1.34 39.30
N ASP A 172 3.00 2.60 39.60
CA ASP A 172 2.42 3.36 40.70
C ASP A 172 1.33 4.32 40.19
N ASP A 173 0.38 4.69 41.04
CA ASP A 173 -0.71 5.60 40.73
C ASP A 173 -0.93 6.64 41.86
N PRO A 174 -0.54 7.90 41.69
CA PRO A 174 0.10 8.50 40.50
C PRO A 174 1.51 7.96 40.22
N PRO A 175 2.00 8.03 38.97
CA PRO A 175 3.35 7.63 38.63
C PRO A 175 4.41 8.40 39.40
N THR A 176 5.47 7.73 39.82
CA THR A 176 6.59 8.38 40.53
C THR A 176 7.46 9.19 39.58
N PRO A 177 8.19 10.23 40.07
CA PRO A 177 9.14 10.97 39.23
C PRO A 177 10.18 10.10 38.52
N ARG A 178 10.64 9.03 39.16
CA ARG A 178 11.58 8.07 38.61
C ARG A 178 10.97 7.33 37.39
N GLN A 179 9.74 6.88 37.51
CA GLN A 179 9.03 6.18 36.41
C GLN A 179 8.80 7.13 35.22
N LEU A 180 8.42 8.38 35.50
CA LEU A 180 8.25 9.40 34.46
C LEU A 180 9.57 9.73 33.77
N HIS A 181 10.68 9.82 34.51
CA HIS A 181 12.00 10.04 33.93
C HIS A 181 12.39 8.88 32.98
N GLN A 182 12.30 7.63 33.44
CA GLN A 182 12.58 6.44 32.63
C GLN A 182 11.70 6.37 31.38
N LEU A 183 10.43 6.76 31.48
CA LEU A 183 9.49 6.82 30.36
C LEU A 183 9.99 7.83 29.29
N HIS A 184 10.38 9.04 29.68
CA HIS A 184 10.88 10.07 28.77
C HIS A 184 12.23 9.68 28.12
N GLU A 185 13.14 9.09 28.89
CA GLU A 185 14.40 8.56 28.34
C GLU A 185 14.15 7.54 27.24
N TYR A 186 13.26 6.57 27.50
CA TYR A 186 12.89 5.55 26.51
C TYR A 186 12.23 6.16 25.27
N ILE A 187 11.30 7.10 25.45
CA ILE A 187 10.66 7.80 24.32
C ILE A 187 11.72 8.52 23.48
N GLY A 188 12.63 9.27 24.12
CA GLY A 188 13.70 9.98 23.44
C GLY A 188 14.63 9.06 22.65
N GLU A 189 15.03 7.92 23.23
CA GLU A 189 15.80 6.88 22.53
C GLU A 189 15.09 6.41 21.25
N LYS A 190 13.80 6.04 21.37
CA LYS A 190 13.03 5.49 20.22
C LYS A 190 12.73 6.54 19.15
N LEU A 191 12.62 7.81 19.50
CA LEU A 191 12.45 8.91 18.54
C LEU A 191 13.75 9.28 17.81
N SER A 192 14.93 9.00 18.39
CA SER A 192 16.24 9.46 17.93
C SER A 192 16.53 9.19 16.46
N THR A 193 16.17 8.01 15.96
CA THR A 193 16.37 7.63 14.55
C THR A 193 15.49 8.45 13.61
N ALA A 194 14.22 8.67 13.96
CA ALA A 194 13.32 9.50 13.15
C ALA A 194 13.80 10.96 13.15
N VAL A 195 14.23 11.48 14.29
CA VAL A 195 14.78 12.85 14.42
C VAL A 195 16.01 13.02 13.53
N ARG A 196 16.96 12.08 13.56
CA ARG A 196 18.16 12.14 12.69
C ARG A 196 17.81 12.08 11.21
N ARG A 197 16.91 11.17 10.82
CA ARG A 197 16.50 10.99 9.42
C ARG A 197 15.75 12.21 8.88
N LEU A 198 15.02 12.89 9.73
CA LEU A 198 14.20 14.05 9.38
C LEU A 198 14.84 15.39 9.80
N ALA A 199 16.13 15.44 10.14
CA ALA A 199 16.81 16.64 10.63
C ALA A 199 16.71 17.84 9.67
N GLY A 200 16.68 17.61 8.35
CA GLY A 200 16.50 18.64 7.32
C GLY A 200 15.04 18.90 6.92
N TRP A 201 14.09 18.22 7.54
CA TRP A 201 12.68 18.34 7.18
C TRP A 201 12.06 19.61 7.77
N LYS A 202 11.83 20.60 6.92
CA LYS A 202 11.11 21.82 7.35
C LYS A 202 9.61 21.50 7.34
N CYS A 203 9.01 21.41 8.52
CA CYS A 203 7.59 21.08 8.70
C CYS A 203 6.73 22.35 8.67
N ASP A 204 5.74 22.38 7.75
CA ASP A 204 4.76 23.48 7.66
C ASP A 204 3.55 23.22 8.57
N ARG A 205 3.25 21.93 8.87
CA ARG A 205 2.11 21.53 9.70
C ARG A 205 2.39 20.22 10.44
N GLY A 206 2.19 20.23 11.76
CA GLY A 206 2.10 19.02 12.56
C GLY A 206 0.66 18.49 12.61
N VAL A 207 0.45 17.20 12.42
CA VAL A 207 -0.86 16.53 12.56
C VAL A 207 -0.74 15.42 13.58
N ALA A 208 -1.70 15.29 14.47
CA ALA A 208 -1.80 14.18 15.41
C ALA A 208 -3.14 13.49 15.26
N THR A 209 -3.11 12.16 15.16
CA THR A 209 -4.32 11.35 15.02
C THR A 209 -4.41 10.30 16.11
N SER A 210 -5.43 9.47 16.10
CA SER A 210 -5.75 8.47 17.09
C SER A 210 -6.54 8.94 18.32
N ALA A 211 -6.85 7.97 19.17
CA ALA A 211 -7.62 8.24 20.39
C ALA A 211 -6.81 9.01 21.46
N THR A 212 -5.48 8.98 21.41
CA THR A 212 -4.62 9.77 22.30
C THR A 212 -4.69 11.25 21.91
N ALA A 213 -4.48 11.56 20.63
CA ALA A 213 -4.60 12.93 20.12
C ALA A 213 -6.01 13.50 20.32
N ALA A 214 -7.05 12.70 20.09
CA ALA A 214 -8.43 13.08 20.39
C ALA A 214 -8.63 13.46 21.87
N ALA A 215 -8.13 12.64 22.79
CA ALA A 215 -8.25 12.90 24.22
C ALA A 215 -7.53 14.21 24.63
N VAL A 216 -6.34 14.46 24.08
CA VAL A 216 -5.60 15.71 24.30
C VAL A 216 -6.37 16.91 23.74
N ALA A 217 -6.84 16.83 22.50
CA ALA A 217 -7.59 17.90 21.85
C ALA A 217 -8.85 18.27 22.66
N TYR A 218 -9.61 17.25 23.05
CA TYR A 218 -10.85 17.44 23.81
C TYR A 218 -10.58 17.96 25.23
N ALA A 219 -9.51 17.53 25.90
CA ALA A 219 -9.16 18.00 27.22
C ALA A 219 -8.69 19.47 27.19
N VAL A 220 -7.83 19.83 26.24
CA VAL A 220 -7.31 21.19 26.08
C VAL A 220 -8.43 22.18 25.76
N ALA A 221 -9.34 21.81 24.87
CA ALA A 221 -10.45 22.66 24.46
C ALA A 221 -11.72 22.49 25.32
N ARG A 222 -11.68 21.61 26.34
CA ARG A 222 -12.81 21.30 27.25
C ARG A 222 -14.09 20.91 26.51
N ILE A 223 -13.95 20.11 25.43
CA ILE A 223 -15.08 19.74 24.56
C ILE A 223 -16.01 18.75 25.29
N PRO A 224 -17.32 19.06 25.42
CA PRO A 224 -18.32 18.15 25.96
C PRO A 224 -18.44 16.88 25.14
N ARG A 225 -18.79 15.76 25.79
CA ARG A 225 -18.89 14.43 25.13
C ARG A 225 -19.84 14.45 23.91
N ALA A 226 -20.95 15.14 24.02
CA ALA A 226 -21.97 15.22 22.95
C ALA A 226 -21.48 15.93 21.67
N LYS A 227 -20.45 16.78 21.74
CA LYS A 227 -19.89 17.54 20.61
C LYS A 227 -18.62 16.95 20.02
N ARG A 228 -18.13 15.79 20.50
CA ARG A 228 -16.81 15.25 20.11
C ARG A 228 -16.79 14.70 18.69
N GLU A 229 -17.92 14.24 18.18
CA GLU A 229 -18.03 13.67 16.84
C GLU A 229 -17.83 14.71 15.74
N ASP A 230 -18.15 15.99 16.03
CA ASP A 230 -18.05 17.09 15.07
C ASP A 230 -16.66 17.75 15.08
N ILE A 231 -15.79 17.38 16.02
CA ILE A 231 -14.50 18.05 16.19
C ILE A 231 -13.43 17.39 15.31
N ASP A 232 -12.90 18.19 14.40
CA ASP A 232 -11.75 17.85 13.55
C ASP A 232 -10.87 19.09 13.39
N ARG A 233 -9.59 18.88 13.05
CA ARG A 233 -8.60 19.94 12.77
C ARG A 233 -8.37 20.94 13.91
N LEU A 234 -8.68 20.54 15.15
CA LEU A 234 -8.45 21.37 16.32
C LEU A 234 -6.94 21.56 16.55
N ARG A 235 -6.50 22.82 16.66
CA ARG A 235 -5.10 23.17 16.91
C ARG A 235 -4.81 23.09 18.40
N VAL A 236 -3.73 22.38 18.77
CA VAL A 236 -3.24 22.23 20.14
C VAL A 236 -1.76 22.61 20.19
N SER A 237 -1.40 23.59 21.01
CA SER A 237 -0.02 24.04 21.15
C SER A 237 0.80 23.15 22.08
N THR A 238 2.12 23.11 21.89
CA THR A 238 3.07 22.39 22.76
C THR A 238 2.96 22.83 24.22
N ALA A 239 2.75 24.12 24.47
CA ALA A 239 2.55 24.63 25.81
C ALA A 239 1.27 24.10 26.49
N GLN A 240 0.19 23.95 25.72
CA GLN A 240 -1.06 23.34 26.22
C GLN A 240 -0.89 21.84 26.52
N VAL A 241 -0.21 21.10 25.64
CA VAL A 241 0.11 19.68 25.87
C VAL A 241 0.97 19.51 27.13
N ARG A 242 1.99 20.35 27.30
CA ARG A 242 2.87 20.32 28.49
C ARG A 242 2.08 20.54 29.78
N ARG A 243 1.20 21.56 29.83
CA ARG A 243 0.34 21.80 30.98
C ARG A 243 -0.59 20.62 31.28
N LEU A 244 -1.22 20.09 30.26
CA LEU A 244 -2.10 18.93 30.41
C LEU A 244 -1.33 17.70 30.92
N TYR A 245 -0.13 17.45 30.39
CA TYR A 245 0.74 16.36 30.84
C TYR A 245 1.07 16.49 32.33
N ALA A 246 1.54 17.66 32.74
CA ALA A 246 1.88 17.92 34.16
C ALA A 246 0.68 17.70 35.09
N THR A 247 -0.52 18.15 34.69
CA THR A 247 -1.76 17.89 35.43
C THR A 247 -2.06 16.39 35.52
N LEU A 248 -2.03 15.66 34.41
CA LEU A 248 -2.40 14.22 34.36
C LEU A 248 -1.38 13.36 35.11
N ALA A 249 -0.09 13.68 35.05
CA ALA A 249 0.97 12.95 35.73
C ALA A 249 0.89 13.09 37.24
N GLY A 250 0.42 14.24 37.77
CA GLY A 250 0.23 14.47 39.21
C GLY A 250 -1.07 13.90 39.78
N LEU A 251 -1.99 13.42 38.95
CA LEU A 251 -3.28 12.87 39.39
C LEU A 251 -3.23 11.33 39.43
N ASN A 252 -3.90 10.75 40.45
CA ASN A 252 -4.22 9.32 40.43
C ASN A 252 -5.32 9.01 39.40
N LEU A 253 -5.62 7.75 39.17
CA LEU A 253 -6.61 7.29 38.19
C LEU A 253 -8.01 7.92 38.43
N ALA A 254 -8.43 8.02 39.69
CA ALA A 254 -9.73 8.61 40.05
C ALA A 254 -9.79 10.09 39.66
N GLY A 255 -8.69 10.83 39.89
CA GLY A 255 -8.54 12.23 39.47
C GLY A 255 -8.52 12.37 37.95
N ARG A 256 -7.75 11.53 37.25
CA ARG A 256 -7.68 11.55 35.77
C ARG A 256 -9.02 11.28 35.10
N ARG A 257 -9.87 10.40 35.68
CA ARG A 257 -11.23 10.12 35.19
C ARG A 257 -12.15 11.35 35.23
N LYS A 258 -11.86 12.32 36.11
CA LYS A 258 -12.64 13.56 36.26
C LYS A 258 -12.20 14.67 35.30
N VAL A 259 -11.04 14.51 34.64
CA VAL A 259 -10.54 15.53 33.70
C VAL A 259 -11.44 15.58 32.48
N ALA A 260 -11.99 16.76 32.20
CA ALA A 260 -12.82 17.00 31.02
C ALA A 260 -12.06 16.58 29.75
N GLY A 261 -12.72 15.87 28.83
CA GLY A 261 -12.08 15.36 27.61
C GLY A 261 -11.47 13.98 27.73
N ILE A 262 -11.04 13.55 28.94
CA ILE A 262 -10.50 12.22 29.19
C ILE A 262 -11.63 11.24 29.47
N GLY A 263 -11.78 10.22 28.65
CA GLY A 263 -12.77 9.15 28.88
C GLY A 263 -12.31 8.19 29.99
N PRO A 264 -13.24 7.58 30.74
CA PRO A 264 -12.90 6.68 31.86
C PRO A 264 -11.97 5.53 31.48
N ARG A 265 -12.19 4.92 30.29
CA ARG A 265 -11.36 3.82 29.76
C ARG A 265 -9.98 4.30 29.27
N ARG A 266 -9.80 5.61 28.98
CA ARG A 266 -8.54 6.20 28.53
C ARG A 266 -7.70 6.71 29.71
N ALA A 267 -8.31 7.08 30.83
CA ALA A 267 -7.65 7.69 31.97
C ALA A 267 -6.46 6.87 32.53
N GLU A 268 -6.51 5.56 32.37
CA GLU A 268 -5.47 4.63 32.80
C GLU A 268 -4.17 4.80 31.97
N ILE A 269 -4.30 4.84 30.67
CA ILE A 269 -3.17 4.88 29.72
C ILE A 269 -2.90 6.26 29.12
N VAL A 270 -3.53 7.32 29.65
CA VAL A 270 -3.44 8.66 29.05
C VAL A 270 -2.07 9.30 29.30
N VAL A 271 -1.47 9.09 30.47
CA VAL A 271 -0.18 9.70 30.85
C VAL A 271 0.92 9.36 29.86
N PRO A 272 1.23 8.07 29.57
CA PRO A 272 2.26 7.73 28.62
C PRO A 272 1.92 8.17 27.19
N GLY A 273 0.63 8.12 26.79
CA GLY A 273 0.24 8.61 25.47
C GLY A 273 0.49 10.12 25.28
N VAL A 274 0.20 10.94 26.32
CA VAL A 274 0.47 12.39 26.27
C VAL A 274 1.97 12.67 26.36
N ALA A 275 2.75 11.88 27.12
CA ALA A 275 4.21 11.97 27.14
C ALA A 275 4.80 11.80 25.73
N VAL A 276 4.39 10.76 24.99
CA VAL A 276 4.85 10.54 23.60
C VAL A 276 4.52 11.72 22.70
N LEU A 277 3.29 12.27 22.80
CA LEU A 277 2.92 13.43 21.99
C LEU A 277 3.77 14.66 22.34
N LEU A 278 4.01 14.91 23.63
CA LEU A 278 4.83 16.02 24.10
C LEU A 278 6.27 15.91 23.62
N ASP A 279 6.90 14.75 23.82
CA ASP A 279 8.28 14.50 23.42
C ASP A 279 8.45 14.54 21.90
N PHE A 280 7.48 14.01 21.15
CA PHE A 280 7.42 14.15 19.69
C PHE A 280 7.40 15.63 19.28
N MET A 281 6.50 16.43 19.86
CA MET A 281 6.41 17.86 19.52
C MET A 281 7.68 18.63 19.86
N GLN A 282 8.35 18.28 20.96
CA GLN A 282 9.61 18.89 21.37
C GLN A 282 10.78 18.48 20.48
N ALA A 283 10.92 17.17 20.20
CA ALA A 283 11.98 16.62 19.39
C ALA A 283 11.99 17.19 17.96
N PHE A 284 10.81 17.42 17.40
CA PHE A 284 10.64 18.02 16.08
C PHE A 284 10.39 19.53 16.10
N ARG A 285 10.50 20.18 17.25
CA ARG A 285 10.32 21.63 17.44
C ARG A 285 8.99 22.16 16.88
N LEU A 286 7.92 21.39 17.04
CA LEU A 286 6.59 21.76 16.57
C LEU A 286 5.94 22.73 17.56
N PRO A 287 5.53 23.93 17.15
CA PRO A 287 4.83 24.86 18.06
C PRO A 287 3.41 24.40 18.37
N ALA A 288 2.82 23.61 17.47
CA ALA A 288 1.49 23.04 17.62
C ALA A 288 1.30 21.84 16.71
N VAL A 289 0.29 21.03 17.02
CA VAL A 289 -0.27 20.01 16.13
C VAL A 289 -1.76 20.27 15.92
N TYR A 290 -2.27 19.73 14.80
CA TYR A 290 -3.70 19.71 14.51
C TYR A 290 -4.22 18.30 14.70
N TYR A 291 -5.27 18.15 15.49
CA TYR A 291 -5.95 16.86 15.64
C TYR A 291 -6.68 16.51 14.35
N SER A 292 -6.51 15.29 13.84
CA SER A 292 -7.31 14.72 12.76
C SER A 292 -8.09 13.51 13.26
N ARG A 293 -9.37 13.44 12.88
CA ARG A 293 -10.22 12.26 13.15
C ARG A 293 -9.85 11.08 12.29
N ALA A 294 -9.38 11.36 11.08
CA ALA A 294 -9.01 10.35 10.11
C ALA A 294 -7.77 9.57 10.56
N GLY A 295 -7.72 8.30 10.23
CA GLY A 295 -6.64 7.39 10.60
C GLY A 295 -6.63 6.12 9.75
N VAL A 296 -6.22 4.99 10.34
CA VAL A 296 -6.07 3.70 9.64
C VAL A 296 -7.33 3.27 8.88
N ARG A 297 -8.51 3.36 9.49
CA ARG A 297 -9.78 2.90 8.87
C ARG A 297 -10.14 3.70 7.64
N ASP A 298 -10.03 5.03 7.72
CA ASP A 298 -10.27 5.93 6.60
C ASP A 298 -9.30 5.61 5.46
N GLY A 299 -8.04 5.31 5.80
CA GLY A 299 -7.02 4.88 4.85
C GLY A 299 -7.32 3.52 4.22
N ILE A 300 -7.85 2.57 4.97
CA ILE A 300 -8.27 1.27 4.43
C ILE A 300 -9.42 1.46 3.43
N ILE A 301 -10.41 2.28 3.77
CA ILE A 301 -11.54 2.57 2.87
C ILE A 301 -11.05 3.25 1.60
N ALA A 302 -10.19 4.25 1.71
CA ALA A 302 -9.60 4.94 0.57
C ALA A 302 -8.75 3.99 -0.31
N ASP A 303 -7.97 3.09 0.32
CA ASP A 303 -7.17 2.07 -0.38
C ASP A 303 -8.06 1.06 -1.12
N LEU A 304 -9.14 0.59 -0.49
CA LEU A 304 -10.12 -0.31 -1.13
C LEU A 304 -10.82 0.38 -2.30
N ALA A 305 -11.22 1.63 -2.13
CA ALA A 305 -11.84 2.41 -3.20
C ALA A 305 -10.90 2.58 -4.39
N ALA A 306 -9.65 2.95 -4.15
CA ALA A 306 -8.63 3.10 -5.19
C ALA A 306 -8.33 1.78 -5.93
N ARG A 307 -8.47 0.63 -5.25
CA ARG A 307 -8.25 -0.71 -5.84
C ARG A 307 -9.40 -1.17 -6.73
N ASN A 308 -10.59 -0.58 -6.62
CA ASN A 308 -11.81 -1.05 -7.30
C ASN A 308 -12.39 -0.07 -8.33
N VAL A 309 -11.69 1.03 -8.65
CA VAL A 309 -12.17 2.05 -9.58
C VAL A 309 -11.30 2.14 -10.84
N GLY A 310 -11.87 1.79 -11.99
CA GLY A 310 -11.38 2.17 -13.32
C GLY A 310 -10.33 1.27 -13.98
N ALA A 311 -9.85 1.67 -15.15
CA ALA A 311 -8.86 0.96 -15.98
C ALA A 311 -7.46 0.86 -15.34
N GLU A 312 -7.20 1.59 -14.25
CA GLU A 312 -5.93 1.53 -13.50
C GLU A 312 -5.79 0.29 -12.60
N LEU A 313 -6.83 -0.56 -12.52
CA LEU A 313 -6.81 -1.79 -11.71
C LEU A 313 -5.69 -2.76 -12.07
N SER A 314 -5.27 -2.77 -13.33
CA SER A 314 -4.21 -3.64 -13.83
C SER A 314 -2.79 -3.08 -13.65
N ARG A 315 -2.65 -1.84 -13.16
CA ARG A 315 -1.36 -1.15 -13.02
C ARG A 315 -1.01 -0.84 -11.58
N LEU A 316 0.27 -0.73 -11.30
CA LEU A 316 0.75 -0.25 -10.01
C LEU A 316 0.37 1.22 -9.80
N SER A 317 -0.14 1.54 -8.61
CA SER A 317 -0.27 2.92 -8.17
C SER A 317 1.12 3.59 -8.08
N ARG A 318 1.15 4.92 -7.99
CA ARG A 318 2.42 5.67 -7.82
C ARG A 318 3.19 5.20 -6.58
N ASP A 319 2.51 4.94 -5.49
CA ASP A 319 3.15 4.51 -4.23
C ASP A 319 3.65 3.06 -4.33
N GLN A 320 2.86 2.15 -4.90
CA GLN A 320 3.29 0.77 -5.16
C GLN A 320 4.51 0.71 -6.08
N ARG A 321 4.51 1.48 -7.18
CA ARG A 321 5.65 1.58 -8.10
C ARG A 321 6.89 2.11 -7.39
N ARG A 322 6.75 3.16 -6.58
CA ARG A 322 7.86 3.70 -5.79
C ARG A 322 8.43 2.65 -4.83
N GLU A 323 7.57 1.85 -4.21
CA GLU A 323 8.00 0.79 -3.28
C GLU A 323 8.78 -0.31 -4.01
N VAL A 324 8.27 -0.85 -5.12
CA VAL A 324 9.00 -1.89 -5.88
C VAL A 324 10.30 -1.36 -6.48
N GLU A 325 10.34 -0.13 -6.98
CA GLU A 325 11.58 0.50 -7.45
C GLU A 325 12.59 0.76 -6.31
N SER A 326 12.10 1.17 -5.14
CA SER A 326 12.95 1.36 -3.95
C SER A 326 13.55 0.05 -3.49
N MET A 327 12.75 -1.02 -3.50
CA MET A 327 13.22 -2.37 -3.20
C MET A 327 14.22 -2.86 -4.25
N GLY A 328 13.92 -2.67 -5.56
CA GLY A 328 14.85 -3.00 -6.64
C GLY A 328 16.21 -2.31 -6.48
N ARG A 329 16.22 -0.99 -6.19
CA ARG A 329 17.45 -0.24 -5.90
C ARG A 329 18.22 -0.78 -4.71
N ARG A 330 17.52 -1.13 -3.63
CA ARG A 330 18.15 -1.69 -2.41
C ARG A 330 18.90 -2.99 -2.69
N TYR A 331 18.38 -3.81 -3.58
CA TYR A 331 18.94 -5.11 -3.95
C TYR A 331 19.70 -5.09 -5.28
N GLY A 332 20.08 -3.91 -5.80
CA GLY A 332 20.96 -3.77 -6.95
C GLY A 332 20.35 -4.18 -8.29
N VAL A 333 19.02 -4.16 -8.43
CA VAL A 333 18.35 -4.48 -9.70
C VAL A 333 18.62 -3.40 -10.74
N ALA A 334 18.90 -3.81 -11.98
CA ALA A 334 18.96 -2.91 -13.14
C ALA A 334 17.57 -2.37 -13.48
N LEU A 335 17.24 -1.19 -12.96
CA LEU A 335 15.88 -0.66 -13.06
C LEU A 335 15.41 -0.40 -14.49
N ASP A 336 16.31 -0.11 -15.41
CA ASP A 336 15.95 0.12 -16.81
C ASP A 336 15.47 -1.17 -17.48
N HIS A 337 16.15 -2.29 -17.21
CA HIS A 337 15.67 -3.62 -17.60
C HIS A 337 14.33 -3.94 -16.93
N ALA A 338 14.25 -3.79 -15.61
CA ALA A 338 13.02 -4.07 -14.86
C ALA A 338 11.80 -3.28 -15.38
N ARG A 339 11.97 -1.99 -15.69
CA ARG A 339 10.93 -1.16 -16.32
C ARG A 339 10.54 -1.66 -17.70
N LYS A 340 11.54 -2.08 -18.51
CA LYS A 340 11.27 -2.64 -19.84
C LYS A 340 10.44 -3.92 -19.73
N VAL A 341 10.85 -4.86 -18.88
CA VAL A 341 10.12 -6.10 -18.62
C VAL A 341 8.70 -5.81 -18.10
N ALA A 342 8.54 -4.88 -17.16
CA ALA A 342 7.25 -4.47 -16.63
C ALA A 342 6.31 -3.91 -17.72
N ASN A 343 6.84 -3.09 -18.63
CA ASN A 343 6.06 -2.54 -19.75
C ASN A 343 5.62 -3.64 -20.72
N ILE A 344 6.51 -4.57 -21.06
CA ILE A 344 6.20 -5.71 -21.93
C ILE A 344 5.17 -6.62 -21.26
N ALA A 345 5.35 -6.95 -19.98
CA ALA A 345 4.43 -7.78 -19.21
C ALA A 345 3.01 -7.20 -19.18
N ASN A 346 2.90 -5.88 -18.97
CA ASN A 346 1.63 -5.18 -18.98
C ASN A 346 0.96 -5.17 -20.37
N LEU A 347 1.75 -5.02 -21.44
CA LEU A 347 1.24 -5.08 -22.81
C LEU A 347 0.68 -6.49 -23.09
N LEU A 348 1.46 -7.53 -22.79
CA LEU A 348 1.05 -8.92 -22.97
C LEU A 348 -0.20 -9.23 -22.14
N PHE A 349 -0.25 -8.80 -20.87
CA PHE A 349 -1.41 -8.99 -20.01
C PHE A 349 -2.66 -8.36 -20.62
N THR A 350 -2.56 -7.14 -21.13
CA THR A 350 -3.71 -6.44 -21.72
C THR A 350 -4.15 -7.06 -23.06
N ALA A 351 -3.19 -7.36 -23.94
CA ALA A 351 -3.48 -7.89 -25.27
C ALA A 351 -4.02 -9.34 -25.25
N LEU A 352 -3.59 -10.11 -24.24
CA LEU A 352 -3.95 -11.52 -24.10
C LEU A 352 -5.07 -11.75 -23.07
N GLN A 353 -5.77 -10.70 -22.64
CA GLN A 353 -6.90 -10.80 -21.72
C GLN A 353 -7.96 -11.83 -22.16
N PRO A 354 -8.35 -11.93 -23.45
CA PRO A 354 -9.29 -12.94 -23.91
C PRO A 354 -8.78 -14.38 -23.74
N LEU A 355 -7.45 -14.58 -23.70
CA LEU A 355 -6.82 -15.88 -23.53
C LEU A 355 -6.70 -16.29 -22.05
N HIS A 356 -6.19 -15.41 -21.20
CA HIS A 356 -5.94 -15.77 -19.80
C HIS A 356 -7.16 -15.53 -18.87
N GLN A 357 -8.08 -14.65 -19.23
CA GLN A 357 -9.33 -14.33 -18.48
C GLN A 357 -9.12 -14.00 -17.00
N LEU A 358 -7.92 -13.54 -16.62
CA LEU A 358 -7.60 -13.16 -15.25
C LEU A 358 -8.27 -11.84 -14.87
N PRO A 359 -8.59 -11.65 -13.57
CA PRO A 359 -9.02 -10.36 -13.06
C PRO A 359 -7.99 -9.27 -13.35
N PRO A 360 -8.40 -8.01 -13.65
CA PRO A 360 -7.47 -6.91 -13.92
C PRO A 360 -6.42 -6.71 -12.83
N ALA A 361 -6.77 -6.95 -11.56
CA ALA A 361 -5.86 -6.85 -10.43
C ALA A 361 -4.61 -7.76 -10.53
N CYS A 362 -4.64 -8.82 -11.35
CA CYS A 362 -3.45 -9.66 -11.60
C CYS A 362 -2.36 -8.91 -12.38
N GLY A 363 -2.72 -7.93 -13.22
CA GLY A 363 -1.76 -7.14 -13.99
C GLY A 363 -0.77 -6.39 -13.10
N LYS A 364 -1.22 -5.80 -12.00
CA LYS A 364 -0.33 -5.13 -11.03
C LYS A 364 0.63 -6.09 -10.33
N LEU A 365 0.21 -7.35 -10.08
CA LEU A 365 1.08 -8.37 -9.49
C LEU A 365 2.17 -8.78 -10.47
N LEU A 366 1.81 -8.92 -11.73
CA LEU A 366 2.72 -9.21 -12.82
C LEU A 366 3.72 -8.06 -13.02
N GLU A 367 3.25 -6.81 -13.02
CA GLU A 367 4.10 -5.60 -13.07
C GLU A 367 5.09 -5.56 -11.90
N ALA A 368 4.61 -5.79 -10.66
CA ALA A 368 5.46 -5.81 -9.48
C ALA A 368 6.52 -6.93 -9.53
N ALA A 369 6.13 -8.11 -9.99
CA ALA A 369 7.06 -9.23 -10.17
C ALA A 369 8.14 -8.91 -11.20
N ALA A 370 7.80 -8.22 -12.29
CA ALA A 370 8.78 -7.78 -13.30
C ALA A 370 9.84 -6.83 -12.74
N TYR A 371 9.49 -5.98 -11.76
CA TYR A 371 10.46 -5.14 -11.05
C TYR A 371 11.35 -5.92 -10.09
N LEU A 372 10.91 -7.08 -9.58
CA LEU A 372 11.51 -7.76 -8.45
C LEU A 372 12.09 -9.15 -8.77
N LEU A 373 11.94 -9.62 -10.02
CA LEU A 373 12.37 -10.98 -10.40
C LEU A 373 13.87 -11.22 -10.14
N ASP A 374 14.70 -10.20 -10.24
CA ASP A 374 16.16 -10.26 -10.13
C ASP A 374 16.74 -9.81 -8.76
N VAL A 375 15.90 -9.44 -7.78
CA VAL A 375 16.39 -9.02 -6.44
C VAL A 375 17.24 -10.09 -5.75
N GLY A 376 17.08 -11.36 -6.14
CA GLY A 376 17.85 -12.47 -5.60
C GLY A 376 19.31 -12.52 -6.05
N HIS A 377 19.69 -11.82 -7.11
CA HIS A 377 21.08 -11.66 -7.53
C HIS A 377 21.95 -11.02 -6.46
N TYR A 378 21.37 -10.19 -5.59
CA TYR A 378 22.03 -9.62 -4.43
C TYR A 378 22.62 -10.68 -3.49
N ILE A 379 21.99 -11.85 -3.40
CA ILE A 379 22.47 -12.96 -2.57
C ILE A 379 23.43 -13.84 -3.38
N SER A 380 23.00 -14.30 -4.56
CA SER A 380 23.79 -15.11 -5.48
C SER A 380 23.16 -15.16 -6.87
N GLY A 381 23.98 -15.14 -7.92
CA GLY A 381 23.56 -15.40 -9.29
C GLY A 381 23.07 -16.85 -9.50
N SER A 382 23.63 -17.80 -8.74
CA SER A 382 23.16 -19.18 -8.75
C SER A 382 21.80 -19.28 -8.08
N SER A 383 20.79 -19.82 -8.81
CA SER A 383 19.44 -19.97 -8.28
C SER A 383 18.79 -18.68 -7.77
N HIS A 384 19.13 -17.50 -8.33
CA HIS A 384 18.63 -16.22 -7.89
C HIS A 384 17.08 -16.18 -7.79
N HIS A 385 16.35 -16.88 -8.65
CA HIS A 385 14.90 -16.99 -8.58
C HIS A 385 14.38 -17.53 -7.22
N LYS A 386 15.13 -18.44 -6.58
CA LYS A 386 14.83 -18.93 -5.23
C LYS A 386 15.13 -17.85 -4.17
N HIS A 387 16.21 -17.11 -4.37
CA HIS A 387 16.58 -15.99 -3.52
C HIS A 387 15.61 -14.84 -3.67
N SER A 388 15.13 -14.54 -4.90
CA SER A 388 14.07 -13.54 -5.14
C SER A 388 12.79 -13.89 -4.41
N TYR A 389 12.37 -15.17 -4.46
CA TYR A 389 11.24 -15.64 -3.65
C TYR A 389 11.44 -15.35 -2.16
N TYR A 390 12.60 -15.73 -1.61
CA TYR A 390 12.90 -15.51 -0.19
C TYR A 390 12.89 -14.03 0.17
N VAL A 391 13.57 -13.19 -0.61
CA VAL A 391 13.64 -11.75 -0.38
C VAL A 391 12.26 -11.12 -0.42
N VAL A 392 11.46 -11.38 -1.47
CA VAL A 392 10.14 -10.78 -1.64
C VAL A 392 9.17 -11.28 -0.58
N SER A 393 9.13 -12.60 -0.29
CA SER A 393 8.20 -13.16 0.69
C SER A 393 8.46 -12.68 2.13
N ASN A 394 9.70 -12.28 2.44
CA ASN A 394 10.09 -11.80 3.78
C ASN A 394 10.30 -10.27 3.85
N SER A 395 10.09 -9.54 2.77
CA SER A 395 10.21 -8.08 2.77
C SER A 395 8.90 -7.40 3.17
N ASP A 396 9.04 -6.25 3.81
CA ASP A 396 7.94 -5.33 4.02
C ASP A 396 7.67 -4.57 2.72
N MET A 397 6.46 -4.69 2.18
CA MET A 397 6.01 -4.09 0.92
C MET A 397 4.72 -3.27 1.12
N PRO A 398 4.81 -2.06 1.68
CA PRO A 398 3.65 -1.19 1.85
C PRO A 398 2.89 -0.96 0.53
N GLY A 399 1.57 -0.98 0.62
CA GLY A 399 0.70 -0.90 -0.56
C GLY A 399 0.32 -2.26 -1.15
N PHE A 400 0.93 -3.36 -0.67
CA PHE A 400 0.55 -4.72 -1.03
C PHE A 400 0.03 -5.47 0.20
N THR A 401 -1.01 -6.28 0.01
CA THR A 401 -1.46 -7.20 1.05
C THR A 401 -0.47 -8.36 1.20
N GLU A 402 -0.53 -9.10 2.29
CA GLU A 402 0.30 -10.30 2.48
C GLU A 402 0.07 -11.32 1.35
N ARG A 403 -1.18 -11.49 0.94
CA ARG A 403 -1.58 -12.35 -0.18
C ARG A 403 -0.95 -11.91 -1.51
N GLU A 404 -1.03 -10.62 -1.84
CA GLU A 404 -0.41 -10.05 -3.06
C GLU A 404 1.10 -10.23 -3.05
N ARG A 405 1.76 -9.96 -1.91
CA ARG A 405 3.21 -10.12 -1.74
C ARG A 405 3.66 -11.57 -1.96
N LEU A 406 2.90 -12.55 -1.44
CA LEU A 406 3.20 -13.96 -1.65
C LEU A 406 3.04 -14.38 -3.12
N LEU A 407 2.01 -13.91 -3.81
CA LEU A 407 1.83 -14.16 -5.24
C LEU A 407 2.97 -13.55 -6.07
N ILE A 408 3.39 -12.32 -5.77
CA ILE A 408 4.55 -11.68 -6.40
C ILE A 408 5.81 -12.50 -6.15
N ALA A 409 6.03 -12.97 -4.92
CA ALA A 409 7.18 -13.82 -4.59
C ALA A 409 7.18 -15.12 -5.42
N HIS A 410 6.03 -15.78 -5.56
CA HIS A 410 5.90 -16.98 -6.39
C HIS A 410 6.16 -16.69 -7.88
N LEU A 411 5.70 -15.56 -8.41
CA LEU A 411 6.03 -15.12 -9.76
C LEU A 411 7.55 -14.97 -9.93
N CYS A 412 8.22 -14.30 -8.97
CA CYS A 412 9.67 -14.18 -8.95
C CYS A 412 10.39 -15.55 -8.84
N ARG A 413 9.80 -16.54 -8.13
CA ARG A 413 10.36 -17.89 -8.05
C ARG A 413 10.30 -18.62 -9.36
N TYR A 414 9.21 -18.46 -10.12
CA TYR A 414 8.92 -19.25 -11.31
C TYR A 414 9.14 -18.51 -12.63
N HIS A 415 9.78 -17.33 -12.62
CA HIS A 415 10.09 -16.61 -13.84
C HIS A 415 11.10 -17.35 -14.74
N ARG A 416 11.81 -18.34 -14.19
CA ARG A 416 12.75 -19.20 -14.91
C ARG A 416 12.80 -20.61 -14.31
N ARG A 417 13.49 -21.53 -15.01
CA ARG A 417 13.62 -22.95 -14.59
C ARG A 417 12.27 -23.67 -14.56
N ASN A 418 12.07 -24.50 -13.54
CA ASN A 418 10.90 -25.37 -13.46
C ASN A 418 9.59 -24.61 -13.19
N MET A 419 8.50 -25.11 -13.71
CA MET A 419 7.15 -24.68 -13.34
C MET A 419 6.79 -25.14 -11.91
N PRO A 420 5.75 -24.54 -11.29
CA PRO A 420 5.21 -25.03 -10.02
C PRO A 420 4.88 -26.53 -10.10
N SER A 421 5.22 -27.27 -9.05
CA SER A 421 4.97 -28.71 -8.99
C SER A 421 4.50 -29.14 -7.59
N PRO A 422 3.93 -30.35 -7.43
CA PRO A 422 3.47 -30.86 -6.15
C PRO A 422 4.55 -30.95 -5.06
N VAL A 423 5.82 -31.06 -5.41
CA VAL A 423 6.92 -31.10 -4.44
C VAL A 423 7.28 -29.74 -3.84
N HIS A 424 6.69 -28.66 -4.34
CA HIS A 424 6.92 -27.30 -3.83
C HIS A 424 5.93 -26.99 -2.70
N ALA A 425 6.27 -27.28 -1.46
CA ALA A 425 5.38 -27.12 -0.29
C ALA A 425 4.73 -25.72 -0.20
N ALA A 426 5.51 -24.64 -0.42
CA ALA A 426 4.99 -23.29 -0.40
C ALA A 426 3.95 -23.01 -1.50
N TYR A 427 4.07 -23.64 -2.66
CA TYR A 427 3.05 -23.56 -3.70
C TYR A 427 1.83 -24.41 -3.34
N GLN A 428 2.03 -25.58 -2.74
CA GLN A 428 0.92 -26.45 -2.34
C GLN A 428 0.00 -25.81 -1.29
N SER A 429 0.54 -24.96 -0.41
CA SER A 429 -0.25 -24.28 0.60
C SER A 429 -1.16 -23.17 0.06
N LEU A 430 -1.01 -22.78 -1.22
CA LEU A 430 -1.86 -21.76 -1.84
C LEU A 430 -3.27 -22.31 -2.14
N PRO A 431 -4.30 -21.46 -2.04
CA PRO A 431 -5.64 -21.77 -2.52
C PRO A 431 -5.68 -22.13 -4.01
N ALA A 432 -6.65 -22.94 -4.44
CA ALA A 432 -6.77 -23.38 -5.83
C ALA A 432 -6.89 -22.23 -6.83
N GLU A 433 -7.61 -21.17 -6.46
CA GLU A 433 -7.74 -19.96 -7.27
C GLU A 433 -6.39 -19.27 -7.50
N GLU A 434 -5.57 -19.11 -6.46
CA GLU A 434 -4.23 -18.51 -6.55
C GLU A 434 -3.27 -19.35 -7.38
N LYS A 435 -3.34 -20.68 -7.26
CA LYS A 435 -2.58 -21.59 -8.11
C LYS A 435 -2.92 -21.38 -9.59
N ARG A 436 -4.22 -21.26 -9.93
CA ARG A 436 -4.68 -20.97 -11.28
C ARG A 436 -4.17 -19.62 -11.79
N MET A 437 -4.28 -18.57 -10.96
CA MET A 437 -3.76 -17.24 -11.30
C MET A 437 -2.26 -17.26 -11.58
N LEU A 438 -1.47 -17.93 -10.75
CA LEU A 438 -0.02 -18.04 -10.91
C LEU A 438 0.34 -18.79 -12.20
N LEU A 439 -0.29 -19.95 -12.46
CA LEU A 439 -0.02 -20.72 -13.67
C LEU A 439 -0.29 -19.92 -14.93
N ALA A 440 -1.32 -19.08 -14.94
CA ALA A 440 -1.61 -18.20 -16.06
C ALA A 440 -0.65 -17.00 -16.18
N MET A 441 -0.16 -16.43 -15.08
CA MET A 441 0.75 -15.26 -15.11
C MET A 441 2.21 -15.62 -15.43
N ILE A 442 2.68 -16.80 -15.02
CA ILE A 442 4.08 -17.21 -15.19
C ILE A 442 4.54 -17.17 -16.66
N PRO A 443 3.80 -17.72 -17.65
CA PRO A 443 4.24 -17.64 -19.05
C PRO A 443 4.36 -16.22 -19.57
N LEU A 444 3.48 -15.30 -19.13
CA LEU A 444 3.52 -13.90 -19.52
C LEU A 444 4.79 -13.21 -18.98
N LEU A 445 5.14 -13.47 -17.70
CA LEU A 445 6.34 -12.93 -17.09
C LEU A 445 7.60 -13.45 -17.76
N ARG A 446 7.67 -14.76 -18.02
CA ARG A 446 8.80 -15.39 -18.71
C ARG A 446 9.01 -14.81 -20.10
N LEU A 447 7.94 -14.65 -20.85
CA LEU A 447 8.01 -14.08 -22.19
C LEU A 447 8.47 -12.61 -22.12
N ALA A 448 7.95 -11.83 -21.17
CA ALA A 448 8.35 -10.43 -20.99
C ALA A 448 9.84 -10.28 -20.63
N ASP A 449 10.35 -11.13 -19.72
CA ASP A 449 11.76 -11.15 -19.32
C ASP A 449 12.68 -11.53 -20.50
N ASN A 450 12.30 -12.55 -21.27
CA ASN A 450 13.07 -13.01 -22.41
C ASN A 450 13.05 -12.05 -23.62
N LEU A 451 12.06 -11.16 -23.72
CA LEU A 451 12.03 -10.11 -24.75
C LEU A 451 12.94 -8.90 -24.44
N ASP A 452 13.65 -8.89 -23.32
CA ASP A 452 14.77 -7.98 -23.05
C ASP A 452 15.98 -8.79 -22.52
N ARG A 453 16.25 -9.94 -23.13
CA ARG A 453 17.26 -10.92 -22.71
C ARG A 453 18.67 -10.38 -22.69
N SER A 454 18.99 -9.47 -23.62
CA SER A 454 20.28 -8.77 -23.68
C SER A 454 20.46 -7.72 -22.59
N HIS A 455 19.40 -7.29 -21.92
CA HIS A 455 19.34 -6.15 -21.00
C HIS A 455 19.70 -4.81 -21.68
N GLU A 456 19.66 -4.76 -23.02
CA GLU A 456 19.99 -3.58 -23.83
C GLU A 456 18.77 -2.83 -24.36
N ARG A 457 17.57 -3.30 -24.01
CA ARG A 457 16.28 -2.69 -24.41
C ARG A 457 16.13 -2.55 -25.93
N ARG A 458 16.67 -3.50 -26.69
CA ARG A 458 16.74 -3.48 -28.17
C ARG A 458 15.37 -3.41 -28.86
N ILE A 459 14.31 -3.92 -28.25
CA ILE A 459 12.94 -3.82 -28.76
C ILE A 459 12.38 -2.43 -28.43
N ASP A 460 12.19 -1.58 -29.42
CA ASP A 460 11.60 -0.24 -29.25
C ASP A 460 10.10 -0.30 -29.07
N ASN A 461 9.41 -1.07 -29.94
CA ASN A 461 7.96 -1.24 -29.90
C ASN A 461 7.58 -2.71 -30.05
N LEU A 462 6.48 -3.10 -29.42
CA LEU A 462 5.91 -4.46 -29.46
C LEU A 462 4.41 -4.37 -29.73
N GLU A 463 3.95 -5.00 -30.80
CA GLU A 463 2.54 -5.28 -31.03
C GLU A 463 2.27 -6.75 -30.78
N CYS A 464 1.23 -7.06 -30.00
CA CYS A 464 0.79 -8.41 -29.69
C CYS A 464 -0.60 -8.64 -30.27
N ARG A 465 -0.78 -9.71 -31.05
CA ARG A 465 -2.05 -10.06 -31.67
C ARG A 465 -2.34 -11.54 -31.43
N LEU A 466 -3.51 -11.82 -30.89
CA LEU A 466 -4.03 -13.18 -30.75
C LEU A 466 -4.62 -13.63 -32.09
N ARG A 467 -4.14 -14.77 -32.61
CA ARG A 467 -4.62 -15.43 -33.81
C ARG A 467 -5.02 -16.86 -33.50
N GLU A 468 -5.66 -17.52 -34.45
CA GLU A 468 -5.99 -18.95 -34.33
C GLU A 468 -4.69 -19.77 -34.26
N GLY A 469 -4.51 -20.52 -33.15
CA GLY A 469 -3.33 -21.36 -32.92
C GLY A 469 -2.07 -20.62 -32.45
N GLU A 470 -1.96 -19.31 -32.61
CA GLU A 470 -0.73 -18.57 -32.33
C GLU A 470 -0.97 -17.22 -31.65
N VAL A 471 0.09 -16.73 -30.99
CA VAL A 471 0.24 -15.33 -30.54
C VAL A 471 1.34 -14.70 -31.39
N ALA A 472 0.94 -13.78 -32.27
CA ALA A 472 1.86 -13.05 -33.14
C ALA A 472 2.41 -11.81 -32.41
N LEU A 473 3.72 -11.77 -32.24
CA LEU A 473 4.48 -10.65 -31.69
C LEU A 473 5.21 -9.95 -32.82
N GLN A 474 4.87 -8.70 -33.11
CA GLN A 474 5.54 -7.89 -34.11
C GLN A 474 6.36 -6.82 -33.41
N VAL A 475 7.68 -6.81 -33.61
CA VAL A 475 8.60 -5.89 -32.94
C VAL A 475 9.27 -4.94 -33.91
N THR A 476 9.45 -3.68 -33.48
CA THR A 476 10.45 -2.76 -34.05
C THR A 476 11.63 -2.72 -33.08
N SER A 477 12.85 -2.70 -33.60
CA SER A 477 14.05 -2.80 -32.78
C SER A 477 15.19 -2.00 -33.38
N HIS A 478 16.08 -1.48 -32.54
CA HIS A 478 17.38 -0.98 -32.93
C HIS A 478 18.44 -2.09 -32.70
N GLY A 479 19.13 -2.46 -33.75
CA GLY A 479 20.14 -3.52 -33.69
C GLY A 479 19.59 -4.95 -33.82
N ASP A 480 20.44 -5.89 -33.43
CA ASP A 480 20.16 -7.32 -33.50
C ASP A 480 19.33 -7.79 -32.31
N ILE A 481 18.39 -8.70 -32.54
CA ILE A 481 17.47 -9.27 -31.53
C ILE A 481 17.54 -10.80 -31.46
N ASP A 482 18.62 -11.40 -31.90
CA ASP A 482 18.75 -12.86 -31.91
C ASP A 482 18.63 -13.46 -30.51
N LEU A 483 19.12 -12.77 -29.48
CA LEU A 483 18.98 -13.20 -28.08
C LEU A 483 17.52 -13.14 -27.60
N GLU A 484 16.80 -12.09 -27.97
CA GLU A 484 15.37 -11.93 -27.67
C GLU A 484 14.52 -12.94 -28.43
N GLN A 485 14.88 -13.24 -29.68
CA GLN A 485 14.20 -14.25 -30.49
C GLN A 485 14.40 -15.64 -29.88
N TRP A 486 15.64 -16.02 -29.60
CA TRP A 486 15.93 -17.28 -28.91
C TRP A 486 15.23 -17.35 -27.55
N GLY A 487 15.25 -16.26 -26.78
CA GLY A 487 14.56 -16.17 -25.49
C GLY A 487 13.05 -16.35 -25.62
N ALA A 488 12.42 -15.74 -26.61
CA ALA A 488 11.00 -15.90 -26.88
C ALA A 488 10.63 -17.35 -27.27
N GLU A 489 11.48 -18.05 -28.03
CA GLU A 489 11.32 -19.47 -28.37
C GLU A 489 11.34 -20.34 -27.09
N GLN A 490 12.32 -20.11 -26.20
CA GLN A 490 12.42 -20.83 -24.93
C GLN A 490 11.22 -20.57 -24.00
N ALA A 491 10.76 -19.32 -23.91
CA ALA A 491 9.55 -18.96 -23.15
C ALA A 491 8.27 -19.53 -23.81
N GLY A 492 8.28 -19.65 -25.14
CA GLY A 492 7.18 -20.15 -25.96
C GLY A 492 6.79 -21.59 -25.64
N GLU A 493 7.73 -22.43 -25.19
CA GLU A 493 7.42 -23.80 -24.78
C GLU A 493 6.47 -23.84 -23.57
N VAL A 494 6.79 -23.07 -22.51
CA VAL A 494 5.93 -22.96 -21.32
C VAL A 494 4.62 -22.27 -21.65
N PHE A 495 4.65 -21.27 -22.54
CA PHE A 495 3.45 -20.60 -23.01
C PHE A 495 2.50 -21.58 -23.72
N ARG A 496 3.03 -22.44 -24.59
CA ARG A 496 2.27 -23.48 -25.27
C ARG A 496 1.68 -24.54 -24.32
N GLN A 497 2.45 -24.94 -23.30
CA GLN A 497 1.97 -25.88 -22.28
C GLN A 497 0.77 -25.34 -21.51
N VAL A 498 0.74 -24.05 -21.21
CA VAL A 498 -0.33 -23.44 -20.40
C VAL A 498 -1.52 -22.98 -21.26
N TYR A 499 -1.25 -22.41 -22.43
CA TYR A 499 -2.27 -21.76 -23.25
C TYR A 499 -2.63 -22.50 -24.55
N GLY A 500 -1.87 -23.54 -24.90
CA GLY A 500 -2.10 -24.27 -26.17
C GLY A 500 -1.80 -23.43 -27.42
N ARG A 501 -1.04 -22.34 -27.31
CA ARG A 501 -0.72 -21.39 -28.38
C ARG A 501 0.77 -21.28 -28.60
N GLN A 502 1.20 -21.13 -29.85
CA GLN A 502 2.59 -20.87 -30.20
C GLN A 502 2.90 -19.37 -30.16
N ILE A 503 4.13 -19.02 -29.79
CA ILE A 503 4.63 -17.63 -29.90
C ILE A 503 5.35 -17.50 -31.24
N VAL A 504 4.96 -16.50 -32.04
CA VAL A 504 5.63 -16.17 -33.31
C VAL A 504 6.14 -14.74 -33.23
N LEU A 505 7.45 -14.58 -33.10
CA LEU A 505 8.11 -13.28 -33.06
C LEU A 505 8.57 -12.88 -34.47
N THR A 506 8.16 -11.72 -34.93
CA THR A 506 8.55 -11.17 -36.24
C THR A 506 9.04 -9.73 -36.11
N LYS A 507 10.15 -9.41 -36.78
CA LYS A 507 10.63 -8.03 -36.88
C LYS A 507 9.77 -7.27 -37.91
N ALA A 508 9.22 -6.12 -37.52
CA ALA A 508 8.51 -5.27 -38.45
C ALA A 508 9.49 -4.83 -39.57
N ARG A 509 9.09 -4.94 -40.83
CA ARG A 509 9.87 -4.35 -41.90
C ARG A 509 9.93 -2.84 -41.63
N GLU A 510 11.15 -2.28 -41.64
CA GLU A 510 11.31 -0.85 -41.65
C GLU A 510 10.52 -0.32 -42.85
N THR A 511 9.42 0.37 -42.60
CA THR A 511 8.85 1.25 -43.64
C THR A 511 9.92 2.31 -43.89
N ARG A 512 10.67 2.16 -44.99
CA ARG A 512 11.62 3.18 -45.43
C ARG A 512 10.92 4.51 -45.27
N GLY A 513 11.45 5.31 -44.36
CA GLY A 513 10.90 6.60 -44.01
C GLY A 513 10.52 7.38 -45.22
N SER A 514 9.33 7.94 -45.23
CA SER A 514 9.00 9.03 -46.15
C SER A 514 10.14 10.03 -46.04
N ARG A 515 10.93 10.12 -47.13
CA ARG A 515 11.97 11.17 -47.28
C ARG A 515 11.32 12.47 -46.87
N PRO A 516 11.93 13.28 -46.01
CA PRO A 516 11.40 14.61 -45.74
C PRO A 516 11.27 15.32 -47.08
N CYS A 517 10.10 15.88 -47.33
CA CYS A 517 9.79 16.64 -48.53
C CYS A 517 10.91 17.70 -48.77
N PRO A 518 11.52 17.81 -49.94
CA PRO A 518 12.64 18.72 -50.19
C PRO A 518 12.31 20.22 -50.02
N CYS A 519 11.10 20.56 -49.65
CA CYS A 519 10.62 21.93 -49.49
C CYS A 519 10.97 22.62 -48.17
N ALA A 520 11.69 21.96 -47.25
CA ALA A 520 11.99 22.53 -45.92
C ALA A 520 13.31 23.35 -45.86
N SER A 521 14.02 23.54 -46.99
CA SER A 521 15.26 24.33 -47.04
C SER A 521 15.18 25.50 -47.99
N MET A 522 14.23 26.42 -47.78
CA MET A 522 14.31 27.78 -48.31
C MET A 522 14.00 28.80 -47.20
N PRO A 523 14.91 29.72 -46.86
CA PRO A 523 14.61 30.80 -45.94
C PRO A 523 13.86 31.91 -46.71
N GLY A 524 12.67 32.27 -46.23
CA GLY A 524 11.98 33.50 -46.61
C GLY A 524 10.80 33.37 -47.57
N ALA A 525 9.65 32.90 -47.13
CA ALA A 525 8.38 33.22 -47.79
C ALA A 525 7.23 33.30 -46.78
N LYS A 526 6.55 34.45 -46.85
CA LYS A 526 5.44 34.87 -46.00
C LYS A 526 4.27 33.87 -46.02
N ARG A 527 3.73 33.59 -44.85
CA ARG A 527 2.49 32.80 -44.64
C ARG A 527 1.33 33.45 -45.45
N ARG A 528 0.81 32.74 -46.44
CA ARG A 528 -0.54 32.97 -46.96
C ARG A 528 -1.47 31.84 -46.50
N ARG A 529 -2.58 32.24 -45.91
CA ARG A 529 -3.71 31.37 -45.51
C ARG A 529 -4.32 30.77 -46.79
N CYS A 530 -4.49 29.45 -46.82
CA CYS A 530 -5.47 28.82 -47.72
C CYS A 530 -6.70 28.43 -46.94
N LEU A 531 -7.75 29.22 -47.11
CA LEU A 531 -9.14 28.86 -46.89
C LEU A 531 -9.68 28.36 -48.24
N THR A 532 -10.46 27.27 -48.21
CA THR A 532 -11.50 26.76 -49.13
C THR A 532 -11.54 25.24 -49.00
N GLY A 533 -12.61 24.53 -48.88
CA GLY A 533 -14.02 24.73 -48.90
C GLY A 533 -14.68 23.34 -48.76
N TRP A 534 -15.73 23.24 -48.05
CA TRP A 534 -16.57 22.05 -48.02
C TRP A 534 -17.35 21.88 -49.33
N PRO A 535 -17.73 20.62 -49.73
CA PRO A 535 -19.16 20.33 -49.79
C PRO A 535 -19.58 18.94 -49.25
N SER A 536 -20.84 18.93 -48.98
CA SER A 536 -21.74 18.03 -48.28
C SER A 536 -22.14 16.74 -49.02
N ARG A 537 -22.49 15.74 -48.21
CA ARG A 537 -23.59 14.78 -48.31
C ARG A 537 -23.46 13.50 -49.14
N ARG A 538 -23.83 12.43 -48.42
CA ARG A 538 -24.61 11.21 -48.70
C ARG A 538 -23.82 9.89 -48.78
N GLY A 539 -24.31 8.89 -47.94
CA GLY A 539 -24.18 7.48 -48.23
C GLY A 539 -23.83 6.60 -47.01
N LEU A 540 -24.83 6.22 -46.24
CA LEU A 540 -24.79 5.16 -45.22
C LEU A 540 -24.38 3.81 -45.85
N ARG A 541 -23.25 3.23 -45.42
CA ARG A 541 -23.07 1.78 -45.34
C ARG A 541 -22.29 1.45 -44.08
N ARG A 542 -22.88 0.60 -43.23
CA ARG A 542 -22.26 0.06 -42.03
C ARG A 542 -21.22 -0.97 -42.43
N SER A 543 -19.97 -0.82 -42.00
CA SER A 543 -18.93 -1.83 -42.03
C SER A 543 -18.61 -2.30 -40.60
N PRO A 544 -18.20 -3.57 -40.40
CA PRO A 544 -17.99 -4.15 -39.08
C PRO A 544 -16.78 -3.53 -38.35
N PRO A 545 -16.70 -3.64 -37.01
CA PRO A 545 -15.66 -2.98 -36.23
C PRO A 545 -14.28 -3.62 -36.51
N ARG A 546 -13.29 -2.74 -36.76
CA ARG A 546 -11.89 -3.14 -36.89
C ARG A 546 -11.32 -3.50 -35.51
N PRO A 547 -10.41 -4.48 -35.42
CA PRO A 547 -9.74 -4.79 -34.16
C PRO A 547 -8.88 -3.62 -33.68
N ALA A 548 -8.92 -3.37 -32.36
CA ALA A 548 -8.18 -2.28 -31.72
C ALA A 548 -6.65 -2.49 -31.91
N ARG A 549 -5.97 -1.49 -32.47
CA ARG A 549 -4.52 -1.38 -32.50
C ARG A 549 -4.06 -0.64 -31.25
N PHE A 550 -3.24 -1.27 -30.45
CA PHE A 550 -2.57 -0.60 -29.33
C PHE A 550 -1.12 -0.32 -29.73
N THR A 551 -0.78 0.95 -29.87
CA THR A 551 0.58 1.42 -30.13
C THR A 551 1.11 2.11 -28.89
N ILE A 552 2.25 1.65 -28.36
CA ILE A 552 2.97 2.37 -27.30
C ILE A 552 3.84 3.44 -27.98
N CYS A 553 3.44 4.69 -27.89
CA CYS A 553 4.31 5.80 -28.24
C CYS A 553 5.46 5.90 -27.23
N ALA A 554 6.68 6.00 -27.72
CA ALA A 554 7.85 6.32 -26.92
C ALA A 554 7.69 7.72 -26.30
N TRP A 555 7.87 7.83 -24.99
CA TRP A 555 7.93 9.12 -24.31
C TRP A 555 9.34 9.71 -24.47
N PRO A 556 9.49 11.01 -24.78
CA PRO A 556 10.79 11.66 -24.81
C PRO A 556 11.37 11.69 -23.40
N SER A 557 12.67 11.40 -23.31
CA SER A 557 13.50 11.56 -22.13
C SER A 557 13.56 13.05 -21.78
N ALA A 558 12.90 13.45 -20.70
CA ALA A 558 13.17 14.74 -20.08
C ALA A 558 14.22 14.53 -18.97
N VAL A 559 15.25 15.34 -19.02
CA VAL A 559 16.44 15.50 -18.16
C VAL A 559 16.09 15.56 -16.66
#